data_7cf9ff2ae23a0f2f10a25c37eb5285cd
#
_entry.id   7cf9ff2ae23a0f2f10a25c37eb5285cd
#
_cell.length_a   1.000
_cell.length_b   1.000
_cell.length_c   1.000
_cell.angle_alpha   90.00
_cell.angle_beta   90.00
_cell.angle_gamma   90.00
#
_symmetry.space_group_name_H-M   'P 1'
#
loop_
_entity.id
_entity.type
_entity.pdbx_description
1 polymer ?
#
loop_
_entity_poly.entity_id
_entity_poly.type
_entity_poly.pdbx_seq_one_letter_code
_entity_poly.pdbx_strand_id
1 'polypeptide(L)'
;MSDLLRLSVLPDKPPIPAADEWKHGISLPYLSKMKKLFEEEWSWDDLAAKLNQYDNYIVPIGEGDDTFNLHFIHVKSKRADAAPLMLLHGWPGASLCLYNSDTASK
;
A
#
# COMPACT_ATOMS: atom_id res chain seq x y z
N MET A 1 9.20 12.64 4.20
CA MET A 1 7.78 12.29 4.48
C MET A 1 7.35 12.65 5.91
N SER A 2 8.20 12.42 6.91
CA SER A 2 7.92 12.80 8.32
C SER A 2 7.54 14.27 8.52
N ASP A 3 8.20 15.20 7.83
CA ASP A 3 7.95 16.62 8.00
C ASP A 3 6.58 17.06 7.47
N LEU A 4 6.12 16.48 6.36
CA LEU A 4 4.78 16.76 5.83
C LEU A 4 3.68 16.28 6.80
N LEU A 5 3.84 15.10 7.38
CA LEU A 5 2.88 14.57 8.36
C LEU A 5 2.89 15.39 9.64
N ARG A 6 4.05 15.80 10.12
CA ARG A 6 4.20 16.63 11.32
C ARG A 6 3.59 18.02 11.16
N LEU A 7 3.70 18.61 9.97
CA LEU A 7 3.11 19.91 9.64
C LEU A 7 1.61 19.84 9.34
N SER A 8 1.06 18.63 9.13
CA SER A 8 -0.38 18.45 8.88
C SER A 8 -1.16 18.57 10.19
N VAL A 9 -1.93 19.62 10.30
CA VAL A 9 -2.79 19.87 11.49
C VAL A 9 -4.17 19.28 11.22
N LEU A 10 -4.61 18.37 12.10
CA LEU A 10 -5.98 17.89 12.09
C LEU A 10 -6.87 18.84 12.94
N PRO A 11 -8.18 18.96 12.61
CA PRO A 11 -9.09 19.76 13.43
C PRO A 11 -9.23 19.17 14.84
N ASP A 12 -9.39 20.04 15.85
CA ASP A 12 -9.56 19.61 17.25
C ASP A 12 -10.89 18.90 17.50
N LYS A 13 -11.89 19.22 16.67
CA LYS A 13 -13.23 18.64 16.78
C LYS A 13 -13.67 18.07 15.44
N PRO A 14 -14.33 16.90 15.43
CA PRO A 14 -14.87 16.36 14.21
C PRO A 14 -15.93 17.31 13.63
N PRO A 15 -15.91 17.54 12.31
CA PRO A 15 -16.92 18.37 11.64
C PRO A 15 -18.31 17.72 11.59
N ILE A 16 -18.40 16.44 11.95
CA ILE A 16 -19.60 15.61 11.89
C ILE A 16 -19.87 15.03 13.26
N PRO A 17 -21.14 14.91 13.72
CA PRO A 17 -21.47 14.27 14.98
C PRO A 17 -20.92 12.84 15.07
N ALA A 18 -20.45 12.43 16.26
CA ALA A 18 -19.83 11.12 16.48
C ALA A 18 -20.70 9.92 16.02
N ALA A 19 -22.03 10.05 16.13
CA ALA A 19 -22.95 9.02 15.66
C ALA A 19 -22.92 8.78 14.13
N ASP A 20 -22.43 9.74 13.37
CA ASP A 20 -22.42 9.74 11.91
C ASP A 20 -21.01 9.67 11.32
N GLU A 21 -19.97 9.60 12.15
CA GLU A 21 -18.56 9.68 11.69
C GLU A 21 -18.26 8.74 10.51
N TRP A 22 -18.59 7.46 10.64
CA TRP A 22 -18.28 6.47 9.60
C TRP A 22 -19.22 6.49 8.38
N LYS A 23 -20.33 7.19 8.45
CA LYS A 23 -21.26 7.34 7.32
C LYS A 23 -20.69 8.23 6.21
N HIS A 24 -19.79 9.13 6.57
CA HIS A 24 -19.23 10.14 5.67
C HIS A 24 -17.73 9.94 5.40
N GLY A 25 -17.12 8.91 5.94
CA GLY A 25 -15.72 8.61 5.74
C GLY A 25 -15.02 8.14 7.00
N ILE A 26 -13.71 8.38 7.07
CA ILE A 26 -12.88 7.98 8.20
C ILE A 26 -13.17 8.90 9.40
N SER A 27 -13.38 8.31 10.58
CA SER A 27 -13.59 9.10 11.81
C SER A 27 -12.32 9.87 12.20
N LEU A 28 -12.48 11.07 12.78
CA LEU A 28 -11.36 11.89 13.21
C LEU A 28 -10.48 11.20 14.27
N PRO A 29 -11.03 10.52 15.29
CA PRO A 29 -10.21 9.75 16.24
C PRO A 29 -9.37 8.66 15.57
N TYR A 30 -9.92 7.96 14.59
CA TYR A 30 -9.17 6.96 13.84
C TYR A 30 -8.07 7.59 12.99
N LEU A 31 -8.35 8.68 12.28
CA LEU A 31 -7.36 9.41 11.50
C LEU A 31 -6.22 9.95 12.37
N SER A 32 -6.55 10.50 13.55
CA SER A 32 -5.56 10.97 14.51
C SER A 32 -4.65 9.85 15.01
N LYS A 33 -5.24 8.68 15.29
CA LYS A 33 -4.47 7.49 15.66
C LYS A 33 -3.53 7.05 14.54
N MET A 34 -4.02 6.99 13.30
CA MET A 34 -3.19 6.61 12.15
C MET A 34 -2.07 7.61 11.90
N LYS A 35 -2.36 8.91 12.00
CA LYS A 35 -1.34 9.96 11.89
C LYS A 35 -0.21 9.74 12.90
N LYS A 36 -0.56 9.50 14.16
CA LYS A 36 0.41 9.26 15.22
C LYS A 36 1.28 8.02 14.94
N LEU A 37 0.69 6.91 14.48
CA LEU A 37 1.43 5.72 14.10
C LEU A 37 2.44 6.01 12.97
N PHE A 38 2.03 6.80 11.97
CA PHE A 38 2.93 7.22 10.89
C PHE A 38 4.07 8.12 11.36
N GLU A 39 3.84 8.96 12.35
CA GLU A 39 4.86 9.86 12.89
C GLU A 39 5.86 9.16 13.79
N GLU A 40 5.41 8.21 14.60
CA GLU A 40 6.19 7.62 15.70
C GLU A 40 6.73 6.21 15.38
N GLU A 41 6.00 5.41 14.64
CA GLU A 41 6.29 3.98 14.49
C GLU A 41 6.59 3.56 13.05
N TRP A 42 6.20 4.38 12.04
CA TRP A 42 6.37 3.98 10.65
C TRP A 42 7.81 4.15 10.17
N SER A 43 8.36 3.10 9.57
CA SER A 43 9.70 3.07 9.00
C SER A 43 9.62 2.73 7.52
N TRP A 44 10.21 3.62 6.68
CA TRP A 44 10.38 3.33 5.25
C TRP A 44 11.32 2.15 5.02
N ASP A 45 12.39 2.05 5.80
CA ASP A 45 13.39 0.99 5.66
C ASP A 45 12.78 -0.38 5.95
N ASP A 46 11.91 -0.49 6.96
CA ASP A 46 11.20 -1.73 7.27
C ASP A 46 10.23 -2.12 6.16
N LEU A 47 9.52 -1.15 5.58
CA LEU A 47 8.64 -1.40 4.45
C LEU A 47 9.43 -1.83 3.21
N ALA A 48 10.52 -1.11 2.89
CA ALA A 48 11.38 -1.44 1.76
C ALA A 48 12.01 -2.83 1.93
N ALA A 49 12.46 -3.18 3.13
CA ALA A 49 12.98 -4.51 3.43
C ALA A 49 11.93 -5.61 3.19
N LYS A 50 10.68 -5.38 3.58
CA LYS A 50 9.57 -6.32 3.31
C LYS A 50 9.29 -6.47 1.82
N LEU A 51 9.26 -5.38 1.07
CA LEU A 51 9.02 -5.41 -0.38
C LEU A 51 10.16 -6.09 -1.14
N ASN A 52 11.39 -5.86 -0.73
CA ASN A 52 12.58 -6.43 -1.36
C ASN A 52 12.82 -7.91 -1.02
N GLN A 53 11.96 -8.53 -0.20
CA GLN A 53 11.97 -9.99 -0.02
C GLN A 53 11.50 -10.75 -1.26
N TYR A 54 10.87 -10.06 -2.19
CA TYR A 54 10.32 -10.65 -3.40
C TYR A 54 11.04 -10.13 -4.64
N ASP A 55 11.10 -10.97 -5.66
CA ASP A 55 11.70 -10.61 -6.92
C ASP A 55 10.88 -9.53 -7.63
N ASN A 56 11.47 -8.37 -7.80
CA ASN A 56 10.89 -7.21 -8.46
C ASN A 56 11.45 -7.11 -9.88
N TYR A 57 10.59 -6.93 -10.86
CA TYR A 57 10.95 -6.86 -12.26
C TYR A 57 10.44 -5.58 -12.90
N ILE A 58 11.16 -5.14 -13.92
CA ILE A 58 10.72 -4.06 -14.81
C ILE A 58 10.81 -4.58 -16.23
N VAL A 59 9.73 -4.44 -16.98
CA VAL A 59 9.69 -4.84 -18.38
C VAL A 59 9.18 -3.68 -19.24
N PRO A 60 9.85 -3.35 -20.36
CA PRO A 60 9.31 -2.40 -21.31
C PRO A 60 8.12 -3.01 -22.06
N ILE A 61 7.02 -2.27 -22.15
CA ILE A 61 5.81 -2.65 -22.87
C ILE A 61 5.42 -1.52 -23.82
N GLY A 62 5.07 -1.87 -25.05
CA GLY A 62 4.69 -0.93 -26.10
C GLY A 62 5.62 -0.99 -27.29
N GLU A 63 5.40 -0.08 -28.24
CA GLU A 63 6.20 0.05 -29.46
C GLU A 63 6.57 1.51 -29.69
N GLY A 64 7.80 1.74 -30.16
CA GLY A 64 8.30 3.09 -30.48
C GLY A 64 8.21 4.05 -29.29
N ASP A 65 7.65 5.24 -29.54
CA ASP A 65 7.53 6.31 -28.54
C ASP A 65 6.46 6.04 -27.46
N ASP A 66 5.59 5.04 -27.69
CA ASP A 66 4.56 4.62 -26.72
C ASP A 66 5.05 3.52 -25.75
N THR A 67 6.36 3.38 -25.61
CA THR A 67 6.94 2.41 -24.69
C THR A 67 6.97 2.94 -23.26
N PHE A 68 6.52 2.12 -22.31
CA PHE A 68 6.61 2.41 -20.87
C PHE A 68 7.20 1.22 -20.10
N ASN A 69 7.81 1.50 -18.96
CA ASN A 69 8.38 0.50 -18.10
C ASN A 69 7.36 0.05 -17.04
N LEU A 70 6.89 -1.20 -17.18
CA LEU A 70 5.97 -1.81 -16.22
C LEU A 70 6.76 -2.51 -15.12
N HIS A 71 6.53 -2.10 -13.87
CA HIS A 71 7.02 -2.80 -12.69
C HIS A 71 6.02 -3.88 -12.27
N PHE A 72 6.51 -5.06 -11.92
CA PHE A 72 5.71 -6.14 -11.34
C PHE A 72 6.53 -7.00 -10.38
N ILE A 73 5.82 -7.73 -9.54
CA ILE A 73 6.38 -8.70 -8.60
C ILE A 73 6.01 -10.10 -9.10
N HIS A 74 6.97 -10.99 -9.15
CA HIS A 74 6.73 -12.36 -9.56
C HIS A 74 7.19 -13.34 -8.48
N VAL A 75 6.25 -14.10 -7.95
CA VAL A 75 6.49 -15.14 -6.95
C VAL A 75 6.23 -16.51 -7.57
N LYS A 76 7.25 -17.34 -7.63
CA LYS A 76 7.12 -18.71 -8.12
C LYS A 76 6.60 -19.61 -7.03
N SER A 77 5.57 -20.39 -7.34
CA SER A 77 5.10 -21.44 -6.44
C SER A 77 6.14 -22.57 -6.30
N LYS A 78 6.20 -23.15 -5.11
CA LYS A 78 6.97 -24.38 -4.85
C LYS A 78 6.29 -25.64 -5.39
N ARG A 79 5.02 -25.55 -5.74
CA ARG A 79 4.22 -26.64 -6.30
C ARG A 79 4.34 -26.68 -7.80
N ALA A 80 4.64 -27.84 -8.37
CA ALA A 80 4.77 -28.01 -9.81
C ALA A 80 3.43 -27.90 -10.56
N ASP A 81 2.32 -28.14 -9.89
CA ASP A 81 0.95 -28.11 -10.40
C ASP A 81 0.20 -26.80 -10.09
N ALA A 82 0.90 -25.78 -9.65
CA ALA A 82 0.28 -24.51 -9.32
C ALA A 82 -0.25 -23.81 -10.60
N ALA A 83 -1.51 -23.35 -10.53
CA ALA A 83 -2.06 -22.50 -11.57
C ALA A 83 -1.46 -21.09 -11.49
N PRO A 84 -1.10 -20.47 -12.62
CA PRO A 84 -0.63 -19.09 -12.64
C PRO A 84 -1.78 -18.14 -12.24
N LEU A 85 -1.51 -17.19 -11.36
CA LEU A 85 -2.44 -16.17 -10.94
C LEU A 85 -1.85 -14.79 -11.17
N MET A 86 -2.56 -13.93 -11.88
CA MET A 86 -2.22 -12.52 -12.03
C MET A 86 -3.17 -11.68 -11.19
N LEU A 87 -2.61 -10.79 -10.37
CA LEU A 87 -3.35 -9.84 -9.55
C LEU A 87 -3.06 -8.42 -10.01
N LEU A 88 -4.12 -7.67 -10.30
CA LEU A 88 -4.06 -6.27 -10.69
C LEU A 88 -4.72 -5.43 -9.60
N HIS A 89 -4.00 -4.45 -9.09
CA HIS A 89 -4.59 -3.51 -8.13
C HIS A 89 -5.46 -2.46 -8.84
N GLY A 90 -6.42 -1.88 -8.11
CA GLY A 90 -7.21 -0.75 -8.57
C GLY A 90 -6.59 0.60 -8.23
N TRP A 91 -7.26 1.69 -8.63
CA TRP A 91 -6.89 3.04 -8.24
C TRP A 91 -7.90 3.60 -7.20
N PRO A 92 -7.47 4.26 -6.13
CA PRO A 92 -6.09 4.46 -5.70
C PRO A 92 -5.53 3.21 -5.00
N GLY A 93 -4.45 2.66 -5.53
CA GLY A 93 -3.83 1.46 -4.97
C GLY A 93 -2.44 1.23 -5.55
N ALA A 94 -1.79 0.22 -5.03
CA ALA A 94 -0.49 -0.26 -5.50
C ALA A 94 -0.41 -1.78 -5.31
N SER A 95 0.57 -2.43 -5.92
CA SER A 95 0.84 -3.85 -5.73
C SER A 95 0.95 -4.24 -4.25
N LEU A 96 1.38 -3.30 -3.40
CA LEU A 96 1.43 -3.45 -1.95
C LEU A 96 0.08 -3.80 -1.31
N CYS A 97 -1.03 -3.31 -1.86
CA CYS A 97 -2.39 -3.60 -1.35
C CYS A 97 -2.78 -5.06 -1.55
N LEU A 98 -2.13 -5.77 -2.47
CA LEU A 98 -2.34 -7.19 -2.75
C LEU A 98 -1.45 -8.08 -1.89
N TYR A 99 -0.58 -7.46 -1.11
CA TYR A 99 0.37 -8.11 -0.24
C TYR A 99 -0.30 -8.53 1.05
N ASN A 100 -0.70 -9.79 1.13
CA ASN A 100 -1.06 -10.37 2.40
C ASN A 100 0.08 -11.30 2.82
N SER A 101 0.76 -10.97 3.91
CA SER A 101 1.88 -11.72 4.46
C SER A 101 1.59 -13.20 4.69
N ASP A 102 0.31 -13.59 4.73
CA ASP A 102 -0.15 -14.95 4.98
C ASP A 102 -0.28 -15.83 3.73
N THR A 103 -0.25 -15.26 2.53
CA THR A 103 -0.39 -16.05 1.29
C THR A 103 0.92 -16.62 0.77
N ALA A 104 2.06 -16.11 1.23
CA ALA A 104 3.38 -16.57 0.80
C ALA A 104 3.97 -17.70 1.65
N SER A 105 3.34 -18.08 2.76
CA SER A 105 3.86 -19.06 3.74
C SER A 105 3.10 -20.38 3.82
N LYS A 106 2.16 -20.65 2.88
CA LYS A 106 1.45 -21.95 2.85
C LYS A 106 1.72 -22.74 1.58
#